data_1889988943777d520d37a51d9cc23dde
#
_entry.id   1889988943777d520d37a51d9cc23dde
#
_cell.length_a   1.000
_cell.length_b   1.000
_cell.length_c   1.000
_cell.angle_alpha   90.00
_cell.angle_beta   90.00
_cell.angle_gamma   90.00
#
_symmetry.space_group_name_H-M   'P 1'
#
loop_
_entity.id
_entity.type
_entity.pdbx_description
1 polymer ?
#
loop_
_entity_poly.entity_id
_entity_poly.type
_entity_poly.pdbx_seq_one_letter_code
_entity_poly.pdbx_strand_id
1 'polypeptide(L)'
;MSDKKLILKTEHLGITFGGLRAVSDFNIEVYEGELIGLIGPNGAGKTTVFNLLTGVYKPTEGSIYLDGKKLNGLKTHQVVEVGIARTFQNIRLFTQMSVIDNVKVAFTKDIKYHMGAAIFRTPAYWRAEKEITEKAMNLLEIFHLENKADYLASALPYGEQRKLEIARALATNMKLLLLDEPAAGMNPTETAELLECINII
;
A
#
# COMPACT_ATOMS: atom_id res chain seq x y z
N MET A 1 3.36 -20.72 -21.70
CA MET A 1 3.49 -20.19 -20.34
C MET A 1 3.73 -18.71 -20.50
N SER A 2 2.81 -17.86 -20.04
CA SER A 2 2.99 -16.41 -20.09
C SER A 2 4.20 -16.07 -19.23
N ASP A 3 5.21 -15.41 -19.81
CA ASP A 3 6.34 -14.86 -19.03
C ASP A 3 5.81 -13.78 -18.08
N LYS A 4 5.37 -14.20 -16.88
CA LYS A 4 4.98 -13.26 -15.85
C LYS A 4 6.20 -12.45 -15.43
N LYS A 5 6.04 -11.14 -15.36
CA LYS A 5 7.10 -10.22 -14.95
C LYS A 5 7.43 -10.42 -13.47
N LEU A 6 8.70 -10.60 -13.12
CA LEU A 6 9.18 -10.65 -11.75
C LEU A 6 9.14 -9.23 -11.14
N ILE A 7 8.36 -9.05 -10.07
CA ILE A 7 8.17 -7.77 -9.39
C ILE A 7 9.05 -7.66 -8.14
N LEU A 8 9.00 -8.64 -7.24
CA LEU A 8 9.83 -8.65 -6.02
C LEU A 8 10.72 -9.88 -6.02
N LYS A 9 11.98 -9.68 -5.63
CA LYS A 9 12.91 -10.77 -5.32
C LYS A 9 13.68 -10.45 -4.04
N THR A 10 13.80 -11.43 -3.15
CA THR A 10 14.77 -11.38 -2.04
C THR A 10 15.75 -12.53 -2.17
N GLU A 11 17.01 -12.26 -1.84
CA GLU A 11 18.09 -13.22 -1.90
C GLU A 11 18.80 -13.27 -0.54
N HIS A 12 18.73 -14.43 0.13
CA HIS A 12 19.37 -14.69 1.42
C HIS A 12 19.14 -13.61 2.47
N LEU A 13 17.91 -13.04 2.48
CA LEU A 13 17.57 -11.90 3.32
C LEU A 13 17.58 -12.29 4.80
N GLY A 14 18.31 -11.53 5.61
CA GLY A 14 18.41 -11.77 7.03
C GLY A 14 18.62 -10.50 7.85
N ILE A 15 18.20 -10.56 9.12
CA ILE A 15 18.45 -9.52 10.10
C ILE A 15 18.70 -10.09 11.49
N THR A 16 19.69 -9.53 12.17
CA THR A 16 20.05 -9.88 13.56
C THR A 16 19.98 -8.62 14.42
N PHE A 17 19.30 -8.71 15.57
CA PHE A 17 19.19 -7.66 16.57
C PHE A 17 19.91 -8.10 17.86
N GLY A 18 20.99 -7.42 18.26
CA GLY A 18 21.67 -7.69 19.53
C GLY A 18 21.97 -9.17 19.79
N GLY A 19 22.28 -9.93 18.72
CA GLY A 19 22.53 -11.38 18.80
C GLY A 19 21.31 -12.28 18.52
N LEU A 20 20.10 -11.75 18.54
CA LEU A 20 18.89 -12.48 18.14
C LEU A 20 18.70 -12.41 16.63
N ARG A 21 18.77 -13.55 15.95
CA ARG A 21 18.48 -13.66 14.51
C ARG A 21 16.98 -13.72 14.28
N ALA A 22 16.38 -12.59 13.89
CA ALA A 22 14.93 -12.48 13.73
C ALA A 22 14.43 -12.96 12.36
N VAL A 23 15.25 -12.86 11.32
CA VAL A 23 14.99 -13.43 9.99
C VAL A 23 16.28 -14.06 9.49
N SER A 24 16.19 -15.24 8.89
CA SER A 24 17.34 -16.01 8.41
C SER A 24 17.01 -16.59 7.05
N ASP A 25 17.89 -16.30 6.07
CA ASP A 25 17.84 -16.89 4.72
C ASP A 25 16.46 -16.82 4.05
N PHE A 26 15.78 -15.69 4.17
CA PHE A 26 14.46 -15.50 3.57
C PHE A 26 14.59 -15.21 2.08
N ASN A 27 14.03 -16.10 1.27
CA ASN A 27 14.05 -16.05 -0.19
C ASN A 27 12.60 -16.07 -0.69
N ILE A 28 12.20 -15.10 -1.52
CA ILE A 28 10.88 -15.06 -2.16
C ILE A 28 10.99 -14.41 -3.52
N GLU A 29 10.21 -14.89 -4.46
CA GLU A 29 9.95 -14.27 -5.76
C GLU A 29 8.44 -14.04 -5.90
N VAL A 30 8.05 -12.82 -6.28
CA VAL A 30 6.65 -12.43 -6.51
C VAL A 30 6.55 -11.90 -7.93
N TYR A 31 5.62 -12.45 -8.68
CA TYR A 31 5.37 -12.06 -10.05
C TYR A 31 4.13 -11.16 -10.16
N GLU A 32 4.02 -10.45 -11.27
CA GLU A 32 2.89 -9.55 -11.53
C GLU A 32 1.54 -10.30 -11.48
N GLY A 33 0.57 -9.74 -10.77
CA GLY A 33 -0.75 -10.34 -10.57
C GLY A 33 -0.76 -11.54 -9.61
N GLU A 34 0.29 -11.73 -8.79
CA GLU A 34 0.29 -12.79 -7.77
C GLU A 34 -0.14 -12.26 -6.39
N LEU A 35 -1.00 -13.03 -5.73
CA LEU A 35 -1.33 -12.88 -4.31
C LEU A 35 -0.58 -13.93 -3.50
N ILE A 36 0.31 -13.46 -2.60
CA ILE A 36 1.14 -14.34 -1.78
C ILE A 36 0.84 -14.12 -0.29
N GLY A 37 0.56 -15.21 0.44
CA GLY A 37 0.36 -15.19 1.88
C GLY A 37 1.63 -15.53 2.65
N LEU A 38 2.10 -14.62 3.51
CA LEU A 38 3.16 -14.90 4.48
C LEU A 38 2.57 -15.43 5.78
N ILE A 39 2.67 -16.74 5.98
CA ILE A 39 2.04 -17.45 7.11
C ILE A 39 3.09 -17.87 8.12
N GLY A 40 2.74 -17.83 9.40
CA GLY A 40 3.60 -18.30 10.50
C GLY A 40 3.06 -17.87 11.87
N PRO A 41 3.52 -18.50 12.97
CA PRO A 41 3.09 -18.14 14.32
C PRO A 41 3.49 -16.71 14.70
N ASN A 42 2.95 -16.23 15.83
CA ASN A 42 3.39 -14.95 16.39
C ASN A 42 4.88 -15.04 16.77
N GLY A 43 5.64 -13.99 16.44
CA GLY A 43 7.10 -13.99 16.62
C GLY A 43 7.92 -14.66 15.51
N ALA A 44 7.29 -15.25 14.47
CA ALA A 44 8.01 -15.87 13.34
C ALA A 44 8.72 -14.88 12.40
N GLY A 45 8.76 -13.59 12.74
CA GLY A 45 9.46 -12.58 11.93
C GLY A 45 8.66 -11.97 10.78
N LYS A 46 7.35 -12.27 10.63
CA LYS A 46 6.50 -11.72 9.55
C LYS A 46 6.59 -10.19 9.46
N THR A 47 6.31 -9.49 10.55
CA THR A 47 6.41 -8.01 10.62
C THR A 47 7.84 -7.53 10.38
N THR A 48 8.85 -8.30 10.79
CA THR A 48 10.26 -7.98 10.51
C THR A 48 10.56 -8.06 9.02
N VAL A 49 10.04 -9.05 8.30
CA VAL A 49 10.14 -9.13 6.84
C VAL A 49 9.48 -7.92 6.19
N PHE A 50 8.25 -7.55 6.59
CA PHE A 50 7.60 -6.33 6.08
C PHE A 50 8.42 -5.07 6.35
N ASN A 51 9.04 -4.95 7.54
CA ASN A 51 9.90 -3.82 7.88
C ASN A 51 11.19 -3.78 7.04
N LEU A 52 11.74 -4.94 6.68
CA LEU A 52 12.88 -5.04 5.76
C LEU A 52 12.49 -4.60 4.34
N LEU A 53 11.37 -5.12 3.81
CA LEU A 53 10.87 -4.79 2.48
C LEU A 53 10.53 -3.30 2.31
N THR A 54 10.09 -2.64 3.39
CA THR A 54 9.72 -1.22 3.38
C THR A 54 10.87 -0.27 3.78
N GLY A 55 12.07 -0.79 4.05
CA GLY A 55 13.23 0.02 4.41
C GLY A 55 13.17 0.65 5.80
N VAL A 56 12.25 0.18 6.68
CA VAL A 56 12.22 0.53 8.11
C VAL A 56 13.42 -0.07 8.82
N TYR A 57 13.75 -1.33 8.49
CA TYR A 57 14.98 -1.98 8.94
C TYR A 57 15.94 -2.18 7.77
N LYS A 58 17.24 -2.09 8.07
CA LYS A 58 18.29 -2.45 7.12
C LYS A 58 18.64 -3.91 7.31
N PRO A 59 18.67 -4.73 6.27
CA PRO A 59 19.10 -6.10 6.38
C PRO A 59 20.59 -6.18 6.81
N THR A 60 20.93 -7.16 7.64
CA THR A 60 22.32 -7.46 7.98
C THR A 60 22.98 -8.31 6.92
N GLU A 61 22.19 -9.09 6.18
CA GLU A 61 22.63 -9.95 5.07
C GLU A 61 21.56 -10.03 3.99
N GLY A 62 21.98 -10.40 2.78
CA GLY A 62 21.09 -10.57 1.64
C GLY A 62 20.71 -9.29 0.93
N SER A 63 19.81 -9.42 -0.03
CA SER A 63 19.40 -8.32 -0.91
C SER A 63 17.92 -8.36 -1.22
N ILE A 64 17.35 -7.18 -1.49
CA ILE A 64 15.95 -6.97 -1.86
C ILE A 64 15.93 -6.24 -3.19
N TYR A 65 15.15 -6.72 -4.15
CA TYR A 65 14.99 -6.11 -5.46
C TYR A 65 13.50 -5.92 -5.77
N LEU A 66 13.13 -4.76 -6.27
CA LEU A 66 11.80 -4.47 -6.82
C LEU A 66 11.96 -4.07 -8.28
N ASP A 67 11.32 -4.81 -9.20
CA ASP A 67 11.38 -4.59 -10.64
C ASP A 67 12.84 -4.41 -11.13
N GLY A 68 13.74 -5.29 -10.65
CA GLY A 68 15.17 -5.27 -10.92
C GLY A 68 16.00 -4.22 -10.15
N LYS A 69 15.36 -3.26 -9.47
CA LYS A 69 16.05 -2.21 -8.70
C LYS A 69 16.34 -2.68 -7.29
N LYS A 70 17.61 -2.60 -6.86
CA LYS A 70 18.03 -2.93 -5.48
C LYS A 70 17.50 -1.89 -4.49
N LEU A 71 16.85 -2.36 -3.41
CA LEU A 71 16.24 -1.51 -2.38
C LEU A 71 17.14 -1.31 -1.15
N ASN A 72 18.18 -2.16 -0.97
CA ASN A 72 19.06 -2.09 0.20
C ASN A 72 19.65 -0.67 0.37
N GLY A 73 19.49 -0.12 1.57
CA GLY A 73 20.00 1.20 1.91
C GLY A 73 19.11 2.39 1.52
N LEU A 74 18.02 2.16 0.79
CA LEU A 74 17.01 3.19 0.55
C LEU A 74 16.27 3.53 1.86
N LYS A 75 15.89 4.80 2.00
CA LYS A 75 15.00 5.25 3.07
C LYS A 75 13.55 4.87 2.73
N THR A 76 12.68 4.76 3.74
CA THR A 76 11.28 4.35 3.57
C THR A 76 10.53 5.16 2.48
N HIS A 77 10.70 6.49 2.44
CA HIS A 77 10.05 7.31 1.40
C HIS A 77 10.55 6.98 -0.01
N GLN A 78 11.84 6.65 -0.16
CA GLN A 78 12.40 6.23 -1.45
C GLN A 78 11.88 4.85 -1.88
N VAL A 79 11.66 3.94 -0.93
CA VAL A 79 11.03 2.63 -1.20
C VAL A 79 9.60 2.82 -1.71
N VAL A 80 8.82 3.73 -1.10
CA VAL A 80 7.48 4.12 -1.59
C VAL A 80 7.56 4.71 -3.00
N GLU A 81 8.56 5.56 -3.28
CA GLU A 81 8.78 6.13 -4.62
C GLU A 81 9.10 5.08 -5.68
N VAL A 82 9.80 3.99 -5.31
CA VAL A 82 10.09 2.88 -6.22
C VAL A 82 8.83 2.05 -6.50
N GLY A 83 7.84 2.05 -5.60
CA GLY A 83 6.54 1.45 -5.82
C GLY A 83 6.13 0.37 -4.83
N ILE A 84 6.62 0.41 -3.57
CA ILE A 84 6.06 -0.44 -2.50
C ILE A 84 5.13 0.40 -1.64
N ALA A 85 3.87 0.00 -1.53
CA ALA A 85 2.93 0.52 -0.56
C ALA A 85 2.67 -0.51 0.55
N ARG A 86 2.41 -0.06 1.77
CA ARG A 86 2.07 -0.91 2.90
C ARG A 86 0.92 -0.32 3.70
N THR A 87 -0.06 -1.16 4.06
CA THR A 87 -1.01 -0.84 5.13
C THR A 87 -0.38 -1.19 6.47
N PHE A 88 -0.85 -0.56 7.54
CA PHE A 88 -0.36 -0.81 8.90
C PHE A 88 -1.42 -1.60 9.68
N GLN A 89 -1.00 -2.30 10.74
CA GLN A 89 -1.90 -3.02 11.63
C GLN A 89 -2.96 -2.07 12.24
N ASN A 90 -2.54 -0.86 12.65
CA ASN A 90 -3.46 0.19 13.07
C ASN A 90 -3.83 1.08 11.88
N ILE A 91 -5.11 1.28 11.62
CA ILE A 91 -5.62 2.12 10.55
C ILE A 91 -5.07 3.54 10.69
N ARG A 92 -4.49 4.07 9.62
CA ARG A 92 -3.92 5.42 9.57
C ARG A 92 -4.62 6.25 8.50
N LEU A 93 -5.84 6.68 8.78
CA LEU A 93 -6.60 7.59 7.94
C LEU A 93 -6.51 9.04 8.44
N PHE A 94 -6.74 9.98 7.55
CA PHE A 94 -7.02 11.37 7.90
C PHE A 94 -8.49 11.46 8.33
N THR A 95 -8.75 11.21 9.61
CA THR A 95 -10.10 11.01 10.17
C THR A 95 -11.03 12.21 10.00
N GLN A 96 -10.47 13.43 9.91
CA GLN A 96 -11.20 14.68 9.72
C GLN A 96 -11.38 15.07 8.24
N MET A 97 -10.88 14.25 7.32
CA MET A 97 -11.09 14.42 5.89
C MET A 97 -12.19 13.49 5.40
N SER A 98 -12.80 13.85 4.25
CA SER A 98 -13.76 12.97 3.60
C SER A 98 -13.12 11.68 3.09
N VAL A 99 -13.94 10.69 2.80
CA VAL A 99 -13.51 9.41 2.21
C VAL A 99 -12.76 9.66 0.91
N ILE A 100 -13.34 10.46 0.01
CA ILE A 100 -12.72 10.77 -1.28
C ILE A 100 -11.41 11.56 -1.12
N ASP A 101 -11.36 12.51 -0.19
CA ASP A 101 -10.15 13.31 0.02
C ASP A 101 -9.00 12.49 0.59
N ASN A 102 -9.29 11.47 1.42
CA ASN A 102 -8.29 10.51 1.86
C ASN A 102 -7.60 9.79 0.68
N VAL A 103 -8.35 9.44 -0.36
CA VAL A 103 -7.80 8.80 -1.57
C VAL A 103 -7.10 9.84 -2.44
N LYS A 104 -7.68 11.04 -2.63
CA LYS A 104 -7.10 12.13 -3.45
C LYS A 104 -5.73 12.56 -2.98
N VAL A 105 -5.49 12.62 -1.66
CA VAL A 105 -4.18 12.98 -1.10
C VAL A 105 -3.06 12.06 -1.61
N ALA A 106 -3.35 10.79 -1.87
CA ALA A 106 -2.34 9.85 -2.36
C ALA A 106 -1.90 10.12 -3.82
N PHE A 107 -2.75 10.78 -4.62
CA PHE A 107 -2.41 11.20 -5.98
C PHE A 107 -1.57 12.50 -6.05
N THR A 108 -1.20 13.10 -4.91
CA THR A 108 -0.44 14.36 -4.87
C THR A 108 0.87 14.27 -5.67
N LYS A 109 1.45 13.08 -5.78
CA LYS A 109 2.65 12.80 -6.58
C LYS A 109 2.43 12.98 -8.09
N ASP A 110 1.20 12.82 -8.58
CA ASP A 110 0.83 12.89 -10.00
C ASP A 110 0.33 14.27 -10.42
N ILE A 111 0.33 15.24 -9.49
CA ILE A 111 -0.11 16.62 -9.75
C ILE A 111 0.85 17.29 -10.75
N LYS A 112 0.32 17.63 -11.93
CA LYS A 112 1.06 18.23 -13.04
C LYS A 112 0.96 19.78 -13.13
N TYR A 113 0.33 20.43 -12.15
CA TYR A 113 0.21 21.89 -12.16
C TYR A 113 1.13 22.54 -11.12
N HIS A 114 1.62 23.75 -11.44
CA HIS A 114 2.44 24.56 -10.54
C HIS A 114 1.58 25.25 -9.48
N MET A 115 2.21 25.60 -8.34
CA MET A 115 1.55 26.26 -7.21
C MET A 115 0.76 27.52 -7.63
N GLY A 116 1.25 28.31 -8.59
CA GLY A 116 0.53 29.44 -9.16
C GLY A 116 -0.81 29.04 -9.81
N ALA A 117 -0.85 27.93 -10.52
CA ALA A 117 -2.09 27.43 -11.12
C ALA A 117 -3.13 27.03 -10.08
N ALA A 118 -2.69 26.51 -8.93
CA ALA A 118 -3.57 26.19 -7.80
C ALA A 118 -4.13 27.47 -7.15
N ILE A 119 -3.29 28.50 -6.92
CA ILE A 119 -3.70 29.77 -6.30
C ILE A 119 -4.72 30.49 -7.18
N PHE A 120 -4.46 30.59 -8.48
CA PHE A 120 -5.35 31.28 -9.44
C PHE A 120 -6.46 30.41 -10.01
N ARG A 121 -6.56 29.13 -9.57
CA ARG A 121 -7.59 28.16 -10.01
C ARG A 121 -7.78 28.14 -11.53
N THR A 122 -6.65 28.03 -12.26
CA THR A 122 -6.66 28.04 -13.73
C THR A 122 -7.44 26.83 -14.31
N PRO A 123 -7.82 26.85 -15.60
CA PRO A 123 -8.42 25.70 -16.26
C PRO A 123 -7.56 24.40 -16.18
N ALA A 124 -6.24 24.53 -16.08
CA ALA A 124 -5.34 23.40 -15.89
C ALA A 124 -5.51 22.76 -14.50
N TYR A 125 -5.67 23.59 -13.46
CA TYR A 125 -5.99 23.14 -12.11
C TYR A 125 -7.31 22.35 -12.09
N TRP A 126 -8.39 22.90 -12.63
CA TRP A 126 -9.71 22.25 -12.63
C TRP A 126 -9.72 20.93 -13.40
N ARG A 127 -8.98 20.84 -14.51
CA ARG A 127 -8.83 19.58 -15.26
C ARG A 127 -8.12 18.51 -14.45
N ALA A 128 -7.01 18.85 -13.79
CA ALA A 128 -6.28 17.91 -12.95
C ALA A 128 -7.08 17.45 -11.74
N GLU A 129 -7.80 18.38 -11.06
CA GLU A 129 -8.68 18.04 -9.95
C GLU A 129 -9.81 17.09 -10.38
N LYS A 130 -10.39 17.33 -11.56
CA LYS A 130 -11.42 16.43 -12.11
C LYS A 130 -10.85 15.04 -12.38
N GLU A 131 -9.68 14.95 -13.03
CA GLU A 131 -9.00 13.67 -13.31
C GLU A 131 -8.68 12.90 -12.02
N ILE A 132 -8.17 13.58 -10.99
CA ILE A 132 -7.87 12.97 -9.68
C ILE A 132 -9.15 12.51 -9.01
N THR A 133 -10.23 13.30 -9.08
CA THR A 133 -11.52 12.94 -8.49
C THR A 133 -12.10 11.70 -9.17
N GLU A 134 -12.07 11.62 -10.48
CA GLU A 134 -12.53 10.44 -11.24
C GLU A 134 -11.71 9.19 -10.89
N LYS A 135 -10.39 9.30 -10.83
CA LYS A 135 -9.52 8.19 -10.38
C LYS A 135 -9.81 7.74 -8.96
N ALA A 136 -10.03 8.70 -8.05
CA ALA A 136 -10.36 8.39 -6.67
C ALA A 136 -11.73 7.69 -6.56
N MET A 137 -12.74 8.14 -7.32
CA MET A 137 -14.06 7.51 -7.36
C MET A 137 -13.97 6.08 -7.89
N ASN A 138 -13.24 5.82 -8.97
CA ASN A 138 -13.04 4.47 -9.50
C ASN A 138 -12.41 3.52 -8.46
N LEU A 139 -11.47 4.00 -7.65
CA LEU A 139 -10.93 3.20 -6.55
C LEU A 139 -11.96 2.97 -5.44
N LEU A 140 -12.77 3.96 -5.10
CA LEU A 140 -13.85 3.80 -4.12
C LEU A 140 -14.91 2.81 -4.58
N GLU A 141 -15.24 2.76 -5.87
CA GLU A 141 -16.16 1.78 -6.48
C GLU A 141 -15.67 0.34 -6.27
N ILE A 142 -14.36 0.05 -6.44
CA ILE A 142 -13.79 -1.28 -6.19
C ILE A 142 -14.07 -1.75 -4.75
N PHE A 143 -14.09 -0.82 -3.79
CA PHE A 143 -14.30 -1.10 -2.37
C PHE A 143 -15.74 -0.87 -1.90
N HIS A 144 -16.67 -0.53 -2.80
CA HIS A 144 -18.09 -0.21 -2.52
C HIS A 144 -18.25 0.97 -1.52
N LEU A 145 -17.39 1.99 -1.67
CA LEU A 145 -17.38 3.19 -0.84
C LEU A 145 -17.81 4.46 -1.58
N GLU A 146 -18.18 4.36 -2.87
CA GLU A 146 -18.53 5.49 -3.73
C GLU A 146 -19.71 6.29 -3.19
N ASN A 147 -20.71 5.62 -2.60
CA ASN A 147 -21.89 6.26 -2.00
C ASN A 147 -21.61 7.00 -0.68
N LYS A 148 -20.39 6.84 -0.15
CA LYS A 148 -19.92 7.46 1.10
C LYS A 148 -18.75 8.42 0.87
N ALA A 149 -18.49 8.79 -0.39
CA ALA A 149 -17.35 9.61 -0.79
C ALA A 149 -17.23 10.91 0.02
N ASP A 150 -18.34 11.56 0.32
CA ASP A 150 -18.38 12.83 1.06
C ASP A 150 -18.47 12.66 2.60
N TYR A 151 -18.57 11.43 3.10
CA TYR A 151 -18.61 11.19 4.54
C TYR A 151 -17.22 11.41 5.14
N LEU A 152 -17.18 11.84 6.41
CA LEU A 152 -15.91 11.85 7.15
C LEU A 152 -15.39 10.41 7.32
N ALA A 153 -14.09 10.22 7.15
CA ALA A 153 -13.49 8.90 7.33
C ALA A 153 -13.71 8.33 8.74
N SER A 154 -13.82 9.22 9.76
CA SER A 154 -14.17 8.83 11.13
C SER A 154 -15.60 8.32 11.31
N ALA A 155 -16.49 8.60 10.38
CA ALA A 155 -17.90 8.14 10.45
C ALA A 155 -18.09 6.73 9.87
N LEU A 156 -17.07 6.19 9.20
CA LEU A 156 -17.13 4.85 8.63
C LEU A 156 -17.01 3.77 9.71
N PRO A 157 -17.72 2.62 9.58
CA PRO A 157 -17.44 1.41 10.34
C PRO A 157 -15.99 0.95 10.14
N TYR A 158 -15.47 0.16 11.09
CA TYR A 158 -14.06 -0.27 11.07
C TYR A 158 -13.66 -1.00 9.78
N GLY A 159 -14.49 -1.94 9.30
CA GLY A 159 -14.23 -2.67 8.05
C GLY A 159 -14.14 -1.74 6.83
N GLU A 160 -15.00 -0.72 6.76
CA GLU A 160 -14.96 0.27 5.68
C GLU A 160 -13.75 1.22 5.80
N GLN A 161 -13.34 1.58 7.01
CA GLN A 161 -12.10 2.32 7.22
C GLN A 161 -10.88 1.52 6.71
N ARG A 162 -10.88 0.19 6.91
CA ARG A 162 -9.83 -0.69 6.40
C ARG A 162 -9.82 -0.74 4.88
N LYS A 163 -11.00 -0.86 4.25
CA LYS A 163 -11.16 -0.78 2.80
C LYS A 163 -10.63 0.56 2.26
N LEU A 164 -10.96 1.67 2.91
CA LEU A 164 -10.47 3.01 2.54
C LEU A 164 -8.95 3.14 2.66
N GLU A 165 -8.33 2.56 3.69
CA GLU A 165 -6.87 2.55 3.83
C GLU A 165 -6.19 1.84 2.66
N ILE A 166 -6.74 0.71 2.22
CA ILE A 166 -6.24 -0.04 1.06
C ILE A 166 -6.45 0.75 -0.22
N ALA A 167 -7.64 1.33 -0.44
CA ALA A 167 -7.92 2.19 -1.59
C ALA A 167 -6.93 3.36 -1.70
N ARG A 168 -6.60 4.00 -0.57
CA ARG A 168 -5.57 5.05 -0.51
C ARG A 168 -4.17 4.53 -0.84
N ALA A 169 -3.82 3.33 -0.42
CA ALA A 169 -2.53 2.72 -0.76
C ALA A 169 -2.43 2.45 -2.27
N LEU A 170 -3.50 1.95 -2.90
CA LEU A 170 -3.58 1.73 -4.35
C LEU A 170 -3.40 3.01 -5.16
N ALA A 171 -3.93 4.14 -4.65
CA ALA A 171 -3.81 5.44 -5.31
C ALA A 171 -2.36 5.93 -5.46
N THR A 172 -1.38 5.32 -4.77
CA THR A 172 0.04 5.68 -4.89
C THR A 172 0.73 5.13 -6.15
N ASN A 173 -0.01 4.49 -7.07
CA ASN A 173 0.53 3.85 -8.28
C ASN A 173 1.68 2.87 -7.94
N MET A 174 1.44 2.02 -6.94
CA MET A 174 2.41 1.04 -6.45
C MET A 174 2.53 -0.17 -7.39
N LYS A 175 3.69 -0.85 -7.33
CA LYS A 175 3.96 -2.12 -8.01
C LYS A 175 3.72 -3.33 -7.10
N LEU A 176 3.85 -3.11 -5.79
CA LEU A 176 3.68 -4.12 -4.75
C LEU A 176 2.91 -3.53 -3.58
N LEU A 177 1.81 -4.16 -3.20
CA LEU A 177 1.04 -3.84 -2.01
C LEU A 177 1.32 -4.87 -0.91
N LEU A 178 1.74 -4.39 0.25
CA LEU A 178 1.96 -5.19 1.44
C LEU A 178 0.78 -4.97 2.42
N LEU A 179 0.01 -6.02 2.67
CA LEU A 179 -1.12 -6.00 3.59
C LEU A 179 -0.74 -6.70 4.90
N ASP A 180 -0.63 -5.95 5.98
CA ASP A 180 -0.29 -6.48 7.31
C ASP A 180 -1.57 -6.76 8.10
N GLU A 181 -1.93 -8.04 8.23
CA GLU A 181 -3.15 -8.52 8.90
C GLU A 181 -4.41 -7.76 8.43
N PRO A 182 -4.73 -7.73 7.11
CA PRO A 182 -5.76 -6.83 6.57
C PRO A 182 -7.17 -7.09 7.13
N ALA A 183 -7.47 -8.31 7.56
CA ALA A 183 -8.77 -8.71 8.11
C ALA A 183 -8.82 -8.69 9.65
N ALA A 184 -7.76 -8.24 10.34
CA ALA A 184 -7.75 -8.21 11.79
C ALA A 184 -8.87 -7.31 12.34
N GLY A 185 -9.70 -7.86 13.24
CA GLY A 185 -10.83 -7.13 13.84
C GLY A 185 -12.10 -7.04 12.99
N MET A 186 -12.11 -7.62 11.79
CA MET A 186 -13.28 -7.70 10.92
C MET A 186 -14.12 -8.96 11.22
N ASN A 187 -15.43 -8.86 11.00
CA ASN A 187 -16.30 -10.03 11.05
C ASN A 187 -16.13 -10.91 9.79
N PRO A 188 -16.66 -12.15 9.75
CA PRO A 188 -16.50 -13.05 8.61
C PRO A 188 -17.05 -12.49 7.28
N THR A 189 -18.15 -11.75 7.31
CA THR A 189 -18.75 -11.14 6.12
C THR A 189 -17.85 -10.04 5.58
N GLU A 190 -17.41 -9.12 6.43
CA GLU A 190 -16.47 -8.04 6.05
C GLU A 190 -15.15 -8.61 5.50
N THR A 191 -14.67 -9.71 6.10
CA THR A 191 -13.45 -10.40 5.62
C THR A 191 -13.64 -10.96 4.23
N ALA A 192 -14.79 -11.60 3.94
CA ALA A 192 -15.09 -12.13 2.61
C ALA A 192 -15.17 -11.01 1.56
N GLU A 193 -15.89 -9.94 1.87
CA GLU A 193 -15.98 -8.77 0.99
C GLU A 193 -14.61 -8.13 0.72
N LEU A 194 -13.76 -8.02 1.74
CA LEU A 194 -12.41 -7.49 1.56
C LEU A 194 -11.56 -8.38 0.65
N LEU A 195 -11.67 -9.72 0.80
CA LEU A 195 -10.97 -10.66 -0.06
C LEU A 195 -11.43 -10.57 -1.52
N GLU A 196 -12.74 -10.38 -1.75
CA GLU A 196 -13.26 -10.13 -3.10
C GLU A 196 -12.66 -8.86 -3.71
N CYS A 197 -12.60 -7.76 -2.97
CA CYS A 197 -11.97 -6.52 -3.43
C CYS A 197 -10.47 -6.72 -3.73
N ILE A 198 -9.74 -7.47 -2.89
CA ILE A 198 -8.30 -7.75 -3.11
C ILE A 198 -8.09 -8.60 -4.37
N ASN A 199 -8.99 -9.53 -4.69
CA ASN A 199 -8.87 -10.38 -5.88
C ASN A 199 -9.16 -9.63 -7.20
N ILE A 200 -9.79 -8.45 -7.14
CA ILE A 200 -10.05 -7.60 -8.32
C ILE A 200 -8.80 -6.77 -8.68
N ILE A 201 -7.91 -6.52 -7.72
CA ILE A 201 -6.72 -5.67 -7.85
C ILE A 201 -5.54 -6.47 -8.41
#